data_0eb7d94551736d578d259937ae1dcee7
#
_entry.id   0eb7d94551736d578d259937ae1dcee7
#
_cell.length_a   1.000
_cell.length_b   1.000
_cell.length_c   1.000
_cell.angle_alpha   90.00
_cell.angle_beta   90.00
_cell.angle_gamma   90.00
#
_symmetry.space_group_name_H-M   'P 1'
#
loop_
_entity.id
_entity.type
_entity.pdbx_description
1 polymer ?
#
loop_
_entity_poly.entity_id
_entity_poly.type
_entity_poly.pdbx_seq_one_letter_code
_entity_poly.pdbx_strand_id
1 'polypeptide(L)'
;SGLGFTTQSSAQGLNYGLRASLNLFDGNAQNRNEKIAKIEIDNTKLAIEQQNQKLSSQLASYYQTYLTNLDLIKIEFENEAIAKQNLEITVDKFKIGTITTLEFRTAQLNYVNAKLNYSKAQFRAKLTEILLKELAGNLSF
;
A
#
# COMPACT_ATOMS: atom_id res chain seq x y z
N SER A 1 -80.57 43.81 -5.01
CA SER A 1 -79.37 44.55 -4.68
C SER A 1 -78.96 44.22 -3.24
N GLY A 2 -78.11 43.23 -3.01
CA GLY A 2 -77.62 42.93 -1.71
C GLY A 2 -76.12 43.39 -1.63
N LEU A 3 -75.91 44.39 -0.78
CA LEU A 3 -74.54 44.84 -0.45
C LEU A 3 -73.91 43.79 0.56
N GLY A 4 -73.10 42.96 0.03
CA GLY A 4 -72.26 42.04 0.85
C GLY A 4 -71.06 42.79 1.41
N PHE A 5 -71.03 42.98 2.72
CA PHE A 5 -69.81 43.44 3.43
C PHE A 5 -68.93 42.29 3.66
N THR A 6 -67.77 42.21 3.00
CA THR A 6 -66.71 41.29 3.32
C THR A 6 -65.88 41.92 4.43
N THR A 7 -66.01 41.42 5.64
CA THR A 7 -65.13 41.74 6.78
C THR A 7 -63.88 40.96 6.59
N GLN A 8 -62.79 41.62 6.21
CA GLN A 8 -61.45 41.04 6.23
C GLN A 8 -60.90 41.16 7.67
N SER A 9 -60.90 40.05 8.37
CA SER A 9 -60.24 39.95 9.69
C SER A 9 -58.80 39.48 9.54
N SER A 10 -57.84 40.37 9.71
CA SER A 10 -56.43 40.04 9.82
C SER A 10 -56.07 39.97 11.28
N ALA A 11 -55.87 38.76 11.77
CA ALA A 11 -55.34 38.52 13.13
C ALA A 11 -53.83 38.33 13.03
N GLN A 12 -53.05 39.28 13.51
CA GLN A 12 -51.62 39.13 13.77
C GLN A 12 -51.47 38.70 15.23
N GLY A 13 -50.95 37.48 15.42
CA GLY A 13 -50.68 36.93 16.77
C GLY A 13 -49.39 36.14 16.77
N LEU A 14 -48.58 36.33 17.78
CA LEU A 14 -47.40 35.51 18.06
C LEU A 14 -47.87 34.26 18.79
N ASN A 15 -47.77 33.10 18.12
CA ASN A 15 -48.06 31.81 18.73
C ASN A 15 -46.76 31.18 19.26
N TYR A 16 -46.66 31.00 20.56
CA TYR A 16 -45.61 30.23 21.23
C TYR A 16 -46.20 28.89 21.69
N GLY A 17 -45.51 27.80 21.32
CA GLY A 17 -45.95 26.48 21.77
C GLY A 17 -44.72 25.60 22.01
N LEU A 18 -44.70 24.92 23.15
CA LEU A 18 -43.77 23.83 23.44
C LEU A 18 -44.49 22.51 23.13
N ARG A 19 -43.91 21.70 22.24
CA ARG A 19 -44.43 20.37 21.91
C ARG A 19 -43.48 19.35 22.46
N ALA A 20 -43.90 18.58 23.45
CA ALA A 20 -43.23 17.36 23.91
C ALA A 20 -43.97 16.14 23.37
N SER A 21 -43.31 15.28 22.61
CA SER A 21 -43.89 14.02 22.14
C SER A 21 -43.09 12.87 22.75
N LEU A 22 -43.78 11.99 23.47
CA LEU A 22 -43.23 10.76 24.04
C LEU A 22 -43.83 9.57 23.29
N ASN A 23 -42.98 8.74 22.69
CA ASN A 23 -43.42 7.54 22.02
C ASN A 23 -43.55 6.43 23.07
N LEU A 24 -44.78 6.10 23.46
CA LEU A 24 -45.05 5.10 24.53
C LEU A 24 -44.91 3.66 24.05
N PHE A 25 -45.01 3.41 22.75
CA PHE A 25 -44.88 2.08 22.18
C PHE A 25 -44.42 2.17 20.72
N ASP A 26 -43.27 1.60 20.40
CA ASP A 26 -42.66 1.62 19.06
C ASP A 26 -42.60 0.23 18.38
N GLY A 27 -43.40 -0.73 18.87
CA GLY A 27 -43.42 -2.09 18.35
C GLY A 27 -42.07 -2.83 18.49
N ASN A 28 -41.33 -2.53 19.55
CA ASN A 28 -40.01 -3.13 19.84
C ASN A 28 -38.89 -2.69 18.83
N ALA A 29 -39.12 -1.59 18.11
CA ALA A 29 -38.15 -1.08 17.14
C ALA A 29 -36.81 -0.71 17.79
N GLN A 30 -36.82 -0.16 18.98
CA GLN A 30 -35.62 0.20 19.72
C GLN A 30 -34.77 -1.02 20.04
N ASN A 31 -35.36 -2.13 20.51
CA ASN A 31 -34.67 -3.39 20.79
C ASN A 31 -34.08 -4.02 19.52
N ARG A 32 -34.77 -3.89 18.37
CA ARG A 32 -34.25 -4.34 17.07
C ARG A 32 -33.08 -3.51 16.66
N ASN A 33 -33.17 -2.20 16.77
CA ASN A 33 -32.08 -1.27 16.42
C ASN A 33 -30.85 -1.50 17.31
N GLU A 34 -31.02 -1.77 18.60
CA GLU A 34 -29.93 -2.13 19.49
C GLU A 34 -29.24 -3.44 19.07
N LYS A 35 -30.02 -4.46 18.71
CA LYS A 35 -29.48 -5.73 18.23
C LYS A 35 -28.72 -5.55 16.90
N ILE A 36 -29.26 -4.75 15.98
CA ILE A 36 -28.59 -4.42 14.71
C ILE A 36 -27.27 -3.71 14.99
N ALA A 37 -27.27 -2.70 15.86
CA ALA A 37 -26.06 -1.98 16.23
C ALA A 37 -24.99 -2.90 16.87
N LYS A 38 -25.41 -3.86 17.71
CA LYS A 38 -24.47 -4.87 18.27
C LYS A 38 -23.87 -5.75 17.19
N ILE A 39 -24.66 -6.22 16.23
CA ILE A 39 -24.17 -7.02 15.11
C ILE A 39 -23.21 -6.20 14.24
N GLU A 40 -23.49 -4.92 13.99
CA GLU A 40 -22.59 -4.02 13.25
C GLU A 40 -21.26 -3.82 13.97
N ILE A 41 -21.27 -3.69 15.30
CA ILE A 41 -20.05 -3.63 16.11
C ILE A 41 -19.25 -4.92 15.97
N ASP A 42 -19.89 -6.08 16.06
CA ASP A 42 -19.20 -7.36 15.94
C ASP A 42 -18.64 -7.58 14.52
N ASN A 43 -19.39 -7.21 13.48
CA ASN A 43 -18.89 -7.22 12.10
C ASN A 43 -17.68 -6.29 11.92
N THR A 44 -17.71 -5.12 12.55
CA THR A 44 -16.58 -4.17 12.50
C THR A 44 -15.34 -4.73 13.20
N LYS A 45 -15.51 -5.40 14.35
CA LYS A 45 -14.40 -6.08 15.05
C LYS A 45 -13.78 -7.18 14.20
N LEU A 46 -14.62 -8.01 13.56
CA LEU A 46 -14.14 -9.05 12.63
C LEU A 46 -13.39 -8.45 11.43
N ALA A 47 -13.88 -7.35 10.90
CA ALA A 47 -13.19 -6.64 9.81
C ALA A 47 -11.81 -6.10 10.24
N ILE A 48 -11.69 -5.58 11.46
CA ILE A 48 -10.41 -5.15 12.03
C ILE A 48 -9.47 -6.35 12.19
N GLU A 49 -9.96 -7.47 12.70
CA GLU A 49 -9.16 -8.69 12.88
C GLU A 49 -8.66 -9.23 11.54
N GLN A 50 -9.52 -9.30 10.53
CA GLN A 50 -9.13 -9.66 9.16
C GLN A 50 -8.07 -8.71 8.59
N GLN A 51 -8.22 -7.41 8.82
CA GLN A 51 -7.23 -6.43 8.36
C GLN A 51 -5.88 -6.62 9.07
N ASN A 52 -5.89 -6.90 10.39
CA ASN A 52 -4.68 -7.18 11.15
C ASN A 52 -3.97 -8.46 10.66
N GLN A 53 -4.73 -9.51 10.38
CA GLN A 53 -4.17 -10.75 9.81
C GLN A 53 -3.56 -10.51 8.43
N LYS A 54 -4.25 -9.76 7.57
CA LYS A 54 -3.73 -9.40 6.24
C LYS A 54 -2.44 -8.59 6.35
N LEU A 55 -2.41 -7.60 7.23
CA LEU A 55 -1.23 -6.76 7.46
C LEU A 55 -0.05 -7.58 7.97
N SER A 56 -0.27 -8.48 8.94
CA SER A 56 0.75 -9.37 9.47
C SER A 56 1.32 -10.31 8.39
N SER A 57 0.45 -10.87 7.54
CA SER A 57 0.86 -11.71 6.42
C SER A 57 1.67 -10.95 5.38
N GLN A 58 1.26 -9.73 5.04
CA GLN A 58 1.99 -8.86 4.12
C GLN A 58 3.36 -8.47 4.68
N LEU A 59 3.44 -8.13 5.97
CA LEU A 59 4.69 -7.80 6.64
C LEU A 59 5.67 -8.98 6.59
N ALA A 60 5.20 -10.18 6.94
CA ALA A 60 6.04 -11.39 6.88
C ALA A 60 6.55 -11.67 5.46
N SER A 61 5.69 -11.53 4.45
CA SER A 61 6.05 -11.72 3.04
C SER A 61 7.09 -10.70 2.57
N TYR A 62 6.90 -9.42 2.86
CA TYR A 62 7.86 -8.37 2.47
C TYR A 62 9.17 -8.51 3.22
N TYR A 63 9.13 -8.89 4.49
CA TYR A 63 10.36 -9.14 5.26
C TYR A 63 11.17 -10.29 4.67
N GLN A 64 10.52 -11.40 4.34
CA GLN A 64 11.19 -12.52 3.68
C GLN A 64 11.76 -12.13 2.32
N THR A 65 11.01 -11.37 1.53
CA THR A 65 11.48 -10.85 0.23
C THR A 65 12.68 -9.91 0.41
N TYR A 66 12.68 -9.08 1.45
CA TYR A 66 13.80 -8.20 1.75
C TYR A 66 15.08 -8.98 2.08
N LEU A 67 14.98 -10.01 2.93
CA LEU A 67 16.13 -10.88 3.24
C LEU A 67 16.68 -11.55 1.98
N THR A 68 15.80 -12.10 1.14
CA THR A 68 16.19 -12.71 -0.14
C THR A 68 16.89 -11.70 -1.06
N ASN A 69 16.39 -10.47 -1.13
CA ASN A 69 17.03 -9.42 -1.92
C ASN A 69 18.39 -9.00 -1.37
N LEU A 70 18.59 -9.02 -0.04
CA LEU A 70 19.92 -8.77 0.56
C LEU A 70 20.94 -9.87 0.20
N ASP A 71 20.51 -11.12 0.19
CA ASP A 71 21.38 -12.22 -0.22
C ASP A 71 21.68 -12.16 -1.72
N LEU A 72 20.69 -11.77 -2.54
CA LEU A 72 20.90 -11.56 -3.98
C LEU A 72 21.95 -10.46 -4.24
N ILE A 73 21.97 -9.38 -3.45
CA ILE A 73 23.01 -8.33 -3.57
C ILE A 73 24.42 -8.93 -3.40
N LYS A 74 24.60 -9.81 -2.41
CA LYS A 74 25.91 -10.44 -2.16
C LYS A 74 26.34 -11.30 -3.35
N ILE A 75 25.42 -12.14 -3.84
CA ILE A 75 25.66 -13.00 -5.00
C ILE A 75 26.01 -12.18 -6.24
N GLU A 76 25.23 -11.14 -6.53
CA GLU A 76 25.47 -10.31 -7.72
C GLU A 76 26.74 -9.44 -7.60
N PHE A 77 27.12 -9.06 -6.39
CA PHE A 77 28.38 -8.39 -6.12
C PHE A 77 29.58 -9.31 -6.45
N GLU A 78 29.52 -10.57 -6.02
CA GLU A 78 30.55 -11.56 -6.35
C GLU A 78 30.60 -11.86 -7.86
N ASN A 79 29.42 -11.98 -8.49
CA ASN A 79 29.32 -12.17 -9.94
C ASN A 79 29.92 -10.99 -10.72
N GLU A 80 29.68 -9.75 -10.29
CA GLU A 80 30.30 -8.57 -10.91
C GLU A 80 31.83 -8.61 -10.77
N ALA A 81 32.35 -8.95 -9.59
CA ALA A 81 33.79 -9.05 -9.34
C ALA A 81 34.45 -10.11 -10.25
N ILE A 82 33.84 -11.30 -10.37
CA ILE A 82 34.30 -12.35 -11.26
C ILE A 82 34.27 -11.90 -12.74
N ALA A 83 33.16 -11.31 -13.15
CA ALA A 83 33.02 -10.84 -14.53
C ALA A 83 34.03 -9.72 -14.87
N LYS A 84 34.33 -8.84 -13.91
CA LYS A 84 35.38 -7.82 -14.04
C LYS A 84 36.75 -8.43 -14.21
N GLN A 85 37.10 -9.38 -13.34
CA GLN A 85 38.39 -10.09 -13.44
C GLN A 85 38.54 -10.84 -14.78
N ASN A 86 37.47 -11.50 -15.23
CA ASN A 86 37.45 -12.17 -16.51
C ASN A 86 37.66 -11.17 -17.70
N LEU A 87 37.04 -9.99 -17.61
CA LEU A 87 37.24 -8.94 -18.60
C LEU A 87 38.70 -8.45 -18.62
N GLU A 88 39.30 -8.22 -17.43
CA GLU A 88 40.72 -7.79 -17.33
C GLU A 88 41.66 -8.81 -17.97
N ILE A 89 41.52 -10.09 -17.66
CA ILE A 89 42.29 -11.18 -18.28
C ILE A 89 42.07 -11.21 -19.81
N THR A 90 40.82 -11.03 -20.23
CA THR A 90 40.46 -11.04 -21.65
C THR A 90 41.05 -9.86 -22.39
N VAL A 91 41.09 -8.65 -21.77
CA VAL A 91 41.77 -7.47 -22.32
C VAL A 91 43.24 -7.76 -22.59
N ASP A 92 43.94 -8.39 -21.63
CA ASP A 92 45.36 -8.68 -21.78
C ASP A 92 45.62 -9.73 -22.86
N LYS A 93 44.79 -10.78 -22.93
CA LYS A 93 44.84 -11.76 -24.02
C LYS A 93 44.57 -11.15 -25.39
N PHE A 94 43.64 -10.19 -25.44
CA PHE A 94 43.34 -9.48 -26.73
C PHE A 94 44.50 -8.61 -27.18
N LYS A 95 45.18 -7.88 -26.27
CA LYS A 95 46.35 -7.06 -26.57
C LYS A 95 47.50 -7.85 -27.19
N ILE A 96 47.70 -9.09 -26.71
CA ILE A 96 48.75 -9.98 -27.24
C ILE A 96 48.30 -10.83 -28.46
N GLY A 97 47.04 -10.62 -28.92
CA GLY A 97 46.50 -11.27 -30.10
C GLY A 97 46.13 -12.73 -29.97
N THR A 98 45.92 -13.23 -28.71
CA THR A 98 45.61 -14.66 -28.44
C THR A 98 44.12 -14.98 -28.46
N ILE A 99 43.27 -13.98 -28.57
CA ILE A 99 41.80 -14.14 -28.65
C ILE A 99 41.19 -13.28 -29.76
N THR A 100 39.99 -13.65 -30.16
CA THR A 100 39.24 -12.94 -31.19
C THR A 100 38.52 -11.70 -30.63
N THR A 101 38.20 -10.75 -31.51
CA THR A 101 37.37 -9.57 -31.19
C THR A 101 36.00 -9.99 -30.65
N LEU A 102 35.46 -11.13 -31.09
CA LEU A 102 34.17 -11.63 -30.63
C LEU A 102 34.22 -12.06 -29.17
N GLU A 103 35.28 -12.80 -28.80
CA GLU A 103 35.50 -13.23 -27.41
C GLU A 103 35.69 -12.03 -26.48
N PHE A 104 36.46 -11.05 -26.90
CA PHE A 104 36.64 -9.80 -26.18
C PHE A 104 35.30 -9.06 -25.95
N ARG A 105 34.48 -8.90 -27.02
CA ARG A 105 33.16 -8.28 -26.90
C ARG A 105 32.20 -9.05 -25.99
N THR A 106 32.28 -10.37 -26.05
CA THR A 106 31.47 -11.22 -25.17
C THR A 106 31.82 -10.98 -23.69
N ALA A 107 33.11 -10.90 -23.36
CA ALA A 107 33.56 -10.57 -22.01
C ALA A 107 33.09 -9.18 -21.55
N GLN A 108 33.17 -8.18 -22.44
CA GLN A 108 32.65 -6.84 -22.16
C GLN A 108 31.14 -6.87 -21.84
N LEU A 109 30.34 -7.55 -22.67
CA LEU A 109 28.89 -7.66 -22.45
C LEU A 109 28.57 -8.39 -21.17
N ASN A 110 29.31 -9.46 -20.85
CA ASN A 110 29.12 -10.20 -19.59
C ASN A 110 29.38 -9.32 -18.36
N TYR A 111 30.45 -8.51 -18.39
CA TYR A 111 30.71 -7.57 -17.30
C TYR A 111 29.61 -6.49 -17.17
N VAL A 112 29.18 -5.91 -18.29
CA VAL A 112 28.09 -4.91 -18.28
C VAL A 112 26.80 -5.51 -17.74
N ASN A 113 26.47 -6.74 -18.13
CA ASN A 113 25.29 -7.45 -17.64
C ASN A 113 25.38 -7.76 -16.14
N ALA A 114 26.55 -8.24 -15.66
CA ALA A 114 26.78 -8.50 -14.23
C ALA A 114 26.61 -7.20 -13.41
N LYS A 115 27.21 -6.10 -13.85
CA LYS A 115 27.07 -4.78 -13.22
C LYS A 115 25.63 -4.31 -13.19
N LEU A 116 24.89 -4.51 -14.28
CA LEU A 116 23.46 -4.17 -14.36
C LEU A 116 22.63 -5.01 -13.38
N ASN A 117 22.92 -6.31 -13.27
CA ASN A 117 22.23 -7.21 -12.36
C ASN A 117 22.48 -6.82 -10.89
N TYR A 118 23.73 -6.50 -10.54
CA TYR A 118 24.06 -5.97 -9.23
C TYR A 118 23.28 -4.69 -8.89
N SER A 119 23.23 -3.72 -9.80
CA SER A 119 22.46 -2.49 -9.61
C SER A 119 20.96 -2.76 -9.48
N LYS A 120 20.41 -3.71 -10.23
CA LYS A 120 19.01 -4.14 -10.12
C LYS A 120 18.73 -4.79 -8.77
N ALA A 121 19.66 -5.62 -8.26
CA ALA A 121 19.50 -6.24 -6.93
C ALA A 121 19.46 -5.19 -5.82
N GLN A 122 20.36 -4.20 -5.85
CA GLN A 122 20.37 -3.07 -4.92
C GLN A 122 19.04 -2.29 -4.97
N PHE A 123 18.55 -1.99 -6.17
CA PHE A 123 17.30 -1.27 -6.35
C PHE A 123 16.10 -2.07 -5.78
N ARG A 124 16.04 -3.39 -6.04
CA ARG A 124 14.98 -4.25 -5.51
C ARG A 124 14.98 -4.30 -3.98
N ALA A 125 16.15 -4.44 -3.37
CA ALA A 125 16.27 -4.42 -1.91
C ALA A 125 15.80 -3.08 -1.34
N LYS A 126 16.19 -1.96 -1.95
CA LYS A 126 15.77 -0.63 -1.52
C LYS A 126 14.27 -0.42 -1.67
N LEU A 127 13.68 -0.90 -2.75
CA LEU A 127 12.23 -0.85 -2.96
C LEU A 127 11.49 -1.64 -1.86
N THR A 128 11.96 -2.85 -1.53
CA THR A 128 11.34 -3.66 -0.49
C THR A 128 11.50 -3.04 0.89
N GLU A 129 12.65 -2.40 1.18
CA GLU A 129 12.86 -1.62 2.42
C GLU A 129 11.83 -0.49 2.55
N ILE A 130 11.57 0.24 1.46
CA ILE A 130 10.56 1.32 1.43
C ILE A 130 9.16 0.76 1.71
N LEU A 131 8.79 -0.36 1.08
CA LEU A 131 7.50 -1.00 1.32
C LEU A 131 7.34 -1.47 2.77
N LEU A 132 8.40 -1.96 3.40
CA LEU A 132 8.40 -2.31 4.83
C LEU A 132 8.23 -1.07 5.72
N LYS A 133 8.88 0.05 5.40
CA LYS A 133 8.72 1.32 6.12
C LYS A 133 7.31 1.89 5.96
N GLU A 134 6.72 1.76 4.77
CA GLU A 134 5.34 2.15 4.50
C GLU A 134 4.37 1.38 5.39
N LEU A 135 4.50 0.05 5.45
CA LEU A 135 3.68 -0.79 6.32
C LEU A 135 3.85 -0.47 7.81
N ALA A 136 5.06 -0.08 8.22
CA ALA A 136 5.33 0.34 9.59
C ALA A 136 4.83 1.77 9.92
N GLY A 137 4.27 2.49 8.95
CA GLY A 137 3.85 3.88 9.11
C GLY A 137 5.02 4.87 9.30
N ASN A 138 6.22 4.49 8.91
CA ASN A 138 7.47 5.20 9.21
C ASN A 138 8.11 5.79 7.94
N LEU A 139 7.27 6.25 7.00
CA LEU A 139 7.72 7.05 5.85
C LEU A 139 7.92 8.49 6.31
N SER A 140 9.14 8.82 6.78
CA SER A 140 9.60 10.22 6.82
C SER A 140 10.21 10.56 5.46
N PHE A 141 9.60 11.47 4.73
CA PHE A 141 10.18 12.11 3.55
C PHE A 141 11.14 13.21 3.96
#